data_cf78a22821bf80878090f5d3efc2c539
#
_entry.id   cf78a22821bf80878090f5d3efc2c539
#
_cell.length_a   1.000
_cell.length_b   1.000
_cell.length_c   1.000
_cell.angle_alpha   90.00
_cell.angle_beta   90.00
_cell.angle_gamma   90.00
#
_symmetry.space_group_name_H-M   'P 1'
#
loop_
_entity.id
_entity.type
_entity.pdbx_description
1 polymer ?
#
loop_
_entity_poly.entity_id
_entity_poly.type
_entity_poly.pdbx_seq_one_letter_code
_entity_poly.pdbx_strand_id
1 'polypeptide(L)' 'MNQIIITSAQYTDNDNAVIKATIDGVEMFVPLDPANRHYAEIMRQVAAGELTIADAD' A
#
# COMPACT_ATOMS: atom_id res chain seq x y z
N MET A 1 -15.70 10.92 8.66
CA MET A 1 -14.78 9.81 8.73
C MET A 1 -14.17 9.55 7.38
N ASN A 2 -12.87 9.55 7.35
CA ASN A 2 -12.16 9.34 6.10
C ASN A 2 -11.70 7.91 6.01
N GLN A 3 -12.31 7.17 5.11
CA GLN A 3 -11.89 5.82 4.85
C GLN A 3 -10.96 5.84 3.65
N ILE A 4 -9.80 5.24 3.82
CA ILE A 4 -8.83 5.10 2.73
C ILE A 4 -9.19 3.85 1.95
N ILE A 5 -9.50 4.01 0.67
CA ILE A 5 -9.87 2.89 -0.19
C ILE A 5 -8.67 2.57 -1.07
N ILE A 6 -8.10 1.39 -0.86
CA ILE A 6 -6.94 0.92 -1.61
C ILE A 6 -7.40 -0.19 -2.53
N THR A 7 -7.31 0.03 -3.83
CA THR A 7 -7.78 -0.95 -4.81
C THR A 7 -6.67 -1.86 -5.29
N SER A 8 -5.41 -1.41 -5.22
CA SER A 8 -4.28 -2.26 -5.58
C SER A 8 -3.02 -1.79 -4.88
N ALA A 9 -2.09 -2.70 -4.70
CA ALA A 9 -0.78 -2.40 -4.12
C ALA A 9 0.23 -3.38 -4.67
N GLN A 10 1.43 -2.88 -5.00
CA GLN A 10 2.49 -3.68 -5.58
C GLN A 10 3.83 -3.08 -5.20
N TYR A 11 4.80 -3.91 -4.87
CA TYR A 11 6.17 -3.43 -4.67
C TYR A 11 6.73 -2.93 -5.99
N THR A 12 7.53 -1.86 -5.95
CA THR A 12 8.04 -1.24 -7.16
C THR A 12 9.40 -1.80 -7.59
N ASP A 13 10.13 -2.44 -6.67
CA ASP A 13 11.43 -2.99 -6.98
C ASP A 13 11.69 -4.24 -6.14
N ASN A 14 12.82 -4.89 -6.40
CA ASN A 14 13.16 -6.14 -5.72
C ASN A 14 13.59 -5.93 -4.27
N ASP A 15 13.88 -4.70 -3.89
CA ASP A 15 14.24 -4.38 -2.51
C ASP A 15 13.00 -4.20 -1.63
N ASN A 16 11.81 -4.12 -2.26
CA ASN A 16 10.55 -3.91 -1.56
C ASN A 16 10.59 -2.64 -0.71
N ALA A 17 11.24 -1.59 -1.23
CA ALA A 17 11.42 -0.36 -0.48
C ALA A 17 10.27 0.63 -0.65
N VAL A 18 9.49 0.50 -1.72
CA VAL A 18 8.37 1.40 -2.01
C VAL A 18 7.23 0.58 -2.58
N ILE A 19 6.02 0.92 -2.17
CA ILE A 19 4.81 0.29 -2.68
C ILE A 19 4.11 1.27 -3.61
N LYS A 20 3.76 0.80 -4.81
CA LYS A 20 2.90 1.56 -5.71
C LYS A 20 1.47 1.13 -5.43
N ALA A 21 0.66 2.05 -4.95
CA ALA A 21 -0.70 1.74 -4.55
C ALA A 21 -1.69 2.68 -5.22
N THR A 22 -2.85 2.17 -5.54
CA THR A 22 -3.96 3.00 -6.01
C THR A 22 -4.88 3.25 -4.83
N ILE A 23 -4.87 4.49 -4.36
CA ILE A 23 -5.59 4.91 -3.17
C ILE A 23 -6.61 5.98 -3.57
N ASP A 24 -7.88 5.70 -3.29
CA ASP A 24 -8.99 6.60 -3.65
C ASP A 24 -8.98 6.96 -5.14
N GLY A 25 -8.59 6.00 -5.99
CA GLY A 25 -8.55 6.20 -7.42
C GLY A 25 -7.31 6.91 -7.94
N VAL A 26 -6.33 7.18 -7.07
CA VAL A 26 -5.10 7.86 -7.45
C VAL A 26 -3.90 6.94 -7.19
N GLU A 27 -3.09 6.74 -8.23
CA GLU A 27 -1.87 5.95 -8.08
C GLU A 27 -0.80 6.78 -7.38
N MET A 28 -0.20 6.24 -6.34
CA MET A 28 0.84 6.93 -5.61
C MET A 28 1.86 5.94 -5.09
N PHE A 29 3.05 6.46 -4.78
CA PHE A 29 4.13 5.65 -4.23
C PHE A 29 4.16 5.86 -2.72
N VAL A 30 4.21 4.76 -1.98
CA VAL A 30 4.14 4.77 -0.52
C VAL A 30 5.43 4.16 0.03
N PRO A 31 6.22 4.94 0.78
CA PRO A 31 7.43 4.38 1.39
C PRO A 31 7.08 3.41 2.52
N LEU A 32 8.00 2.48 2.77
CA LEU A 32 7.83 1.50 3.83
C LEU A 32 8.24 2.10 5.17
N ASP A 33 7.50 3.10 5.59
CA ASP A 33 7.79 3.85 6.81
C ASP A 33 6.60 3.73 7.75
N PRO A 34 6.76 3.11 8.93
CA PRO A 34 5.63 2.93 9.85
C PRO A 34 4.97 4.23 10.28
N ALA A 35 5.67 5.36 10.16
CA ALA A 35 5.09 6.66 10.49
C ALA A 35 4.22 7.20 9.36
N ASN A 36 4.28 6.60 8.16
CA ASN A 36 3.46 7.03 7.04
C ASN A 36 2.07 6.45 7.17
N ARG A 37 1.03 7.30 7.14
CA ARG A 37 -0.33 6.85 7.36
C ARG A 37 -0.82 5.90 6.27
N HIS A 38 -0.40 6.11 5.03
CA HIS A 38 -0.80 5.23 3.94
C HIS A 38 -0.19 3.84 4.11
N TYR A 39 1.08 3.79 4.49
CA TYR A 39 1.73 2.52 4.74
C TYR A 39 1.06 1.79 5.91
N ALA A 40 0.76 2.51 6.98
CA ALA A 40 0.10 1.90 8.14
C ALA A 40 -1.26 1.33 7.75
N GLU A 41 -2.01 2.03 6.91
CA GLU A 41 -3.31 1.54 6.45
C GLU A 41 -3.16 0.32 5.54
N ILE A 42 -2.15 0.33 4.66
CA ILE A 42 -1.88 -0.82 3.80
C ILE A 42 -1.60 -2.05 4.68
N MET A 43 -0.75 -1.90 5.69
CA MET A 43 -0.41 -3.01 6.57
C MET A 43 -1.63 -3.49 7.35
N ARG A 44 -2.48 -2.57 7.80
CA ARG A 44 -3.69 -2.95 8.52
C ARG A 44 -4.60 -3.80 7.64
N GLN A 45 -4.77 -3.42 6.38
CA GLN A 45 -5.64 -4.16 5.47
C GLN A 45 -5.04 -5.51 5.08
N VAL A 46 -3.72 -5.56 4.94
CA VAL A 46 -3.05 -6.84 4.67
C VAL A 46 -3.25 -7.79 5.84
N ALA A 47 -3.09 -7.29 7.06
CA ALA A 47 -3.26 -8.12 8.24
C ALA A 47 -4.72 -8.59 8.40
N ALA A 48 -5.67 -7.79 7.93
CA ALA A 48 -7.08 -8.14 7.99
C ALA A 48 -7.50 -9.08 6.86
N GLY A 49 -6.61 -9.36 5.91
CA GLY A 49 -6.92 -10.20 4.77
C GLY A 49 -7.71 -9.49 3.69
N GLU A 50 -7.77 -8.16 3.73
CA GLU A 50 -8.53 -7.36 2.77
C GLU A 50 -7.71 -6.89 1.60
N LEU A 51 -6.38 -6.99 1.69
CA LEU A 51 -5.48 -6.48 0.66
C LEU A 51 -4.28 -7.41 0.55
N THR A 52 -3.80 -7.59 -0.67
CA THR A 52 -2.58 -8.33 -0.94
C THR A 52 -1.62 -7.41 -1.70
N ILE A 53 -0.37 -7.34 -1.25
CA ILE A 53 0.65 -6.58 -1.95
C ILE A 53 1.34 -7.51 -2.94
N ALA A 54 1.23 -7.19 -4.22
CA ALA A 54 1.84 -8.01 -5.27
C ALA A 54 3.35 -7.82 -5.29
N ASP A 55 4.06 -8.83 -5.73
CA ASP A 55 5.51 -8.74 -5.88
C ASP A 55 5.86 -7.79 -7.02
N ALA A 56 7.07 -7.24 -6.97
CA ALA A 56 7.58 -6.41 -8.05
C ALA A 56 7.75 -7.25 -9.32
N ASP A 57 7.54 -6.60 -10.45
CA ASP A 57 7.73 -7.25 -11.75
C ASP A 57 9.21 -7.50 -12.06
#